data_1b21e46f485a62f9096653e2addbe7a2
#
_entry.id   1b21e46f485a62f9096653e2addbe7a2
#
_cell.length_a   1.000
_cell.length_b   1.000
_cell.length_c   1.000
_cell.angle_alpha   90.00
_cell.angle_beta   90.00
_cell.angle_gamma   90.00
#
_symmetry.space_group_name_H-M   'P 1'
#
loop_
_entity.id
_entity.type
_entity.pdbx_description
1 polymer ?
#
loop_
_entity_poly.entity_id
_entity_poly.type
_entity_poly.pdbx_seq_one_letter_code
_entity_poly.pdbx_strand_id
1 'polypeptide(L)'
;MITTVLFGAGQFGAMIARLMGTDYAVSCFADNYEGKWGTRLAGIPVLSPEESLKPAPDCVCLCVMDEERAGQMEAQIRKLGFEGPILRPNALKTFDARAAVMRLLAEQIHEENIPGAAAEFGVFRGDFAACINAAFPDRTIHLFDTFAGFPEEDVKIEREQGFSRARVGDFGETAQEIVEKRLPHPEKAVFHAGVFPGTFSDCREETFALVSVDADLYAPTAAALPLFWDRLSPGGVLLVHDVNGTQFVGAGRAVREFCREKGLLPMPVCDLHGSVILRRP
;
A
#
# COMPACT_ATOMS: atom_id res chain seq x y z
N MET A 1 3.09 -12.30 -28.30
CA MET A 1 3.26 -11.90 -26.88
C MET A 1 4.68 -11.37 -26.71
N ILE A 2 4.82 -10.26 -26.02
CA ILE A 2 6.09 -9.59 -25.75
C ILE A 2 6.76 -10.30 -24.55
N THR A 3 7.86 -11.00 -24.78
CA THR A 3 8.59 -11.67 -23.70
C THR A 3 9.25 -10.65 -22.78
N THR A 4 8.94 -10.73 -21.49
CA THR A 4 9.30 -9.69 -20.52
C THR A 4 10.03 -10.27 -19.33
N VAL A 5 11.15 -9.64 -18.95
CA VAL A 5 11.83 -9.85 -17.67
C VAL A 5 11.42 -8.74 -16.70
N LEU A 6 11.04 -9.12 -15.47
CA LEU A 6 10.78 -8.19 -14.39
C LEU A 6 12.02 -8.07 -13.51
N PHE A 7 12.73 -6.94 -13.54
CA PHE A 7 13.91 -6.74 -12.73
C PHE A 7 13.57 -6.11 -11.38
N GLY A 8 13.69 -6.91 -10.34
CA GLY A 8 13.31 -6.63 -8.95
C GLY A 8 12.27 -7.63 -8.45
N ALA A 9 12.73 -8.73 -7.83
CA ALA A 9 11.87 -9.77 -7.24
C ALA A 9 11.48 -9.40 -5.81
N GLY A 10 10.79 -8.28 -5.65
CA GLY A 10 10.19 -7.79 -4.42
C GLY A 10 8.68 -7.66 -4.52
N GLN A 11 8.07 -7.01 -3.51
CA GLN A 11 6.63 -6.74 -3.47
C GLN A 11 6.15 -6.01 -4.74
N PHE A 12 6.83 -4.93 -5.10
CA PHE A 12 6.49 -4.14 -6.27
C PHE A 12 6.53 -4.96 -7.57
N GLY A 13 7.57 -5.83 -7.73
CA GLY A 13 7.64 -6.74 -8.86
C GLY A 13 6.48 -7.74 -8.90
N ALA A 14 6.11 -8.30 -7.75
CA ALA A 14 4.98 -9.23 -7.65
C ALA A 14 3.64 -8.56 -8.04
N MET A 15 3.47 -7.28 -7.70
CA MET A 15 2.29 -6.51 -8.10
C MET A 15 2.31 -6.19 -9.59
N ILE A 16 3.44 -5.75 -10.14
CA ILE A 16 3.60 -5.49 -11.57
C ILE A 16 3.29 -6.75 -12.38
N ALA A 17 3.76 -7.92 -11.96
CA ALA A 17 3.47 -9.18 -12.65
C ALA A 17 1.96 -9.47 -12.79
N ARG A 18 1.14 -9.01 -11.81
CA ARG A 18 -0.33 -9.12 -11.85
C ARG A 18 -1.00 -8.06 -12.69
N LEU A 19 -0.33 -6.93 -12.93
CA LEU A 19 -0.85 -5.78 -13.67
C LEU A 19 -0.45 -5.80 -15.14
N MET A 20 0.52 -6.63 -15.53
CA MET A 20 0.95 -6.75 -16.93
C MET A 20 -0.24 -7.16 -17.82
N GLY A 21 -0.38 -6.44 -18.91
CA GLY A 21 -1.40 -6.76 -19.93
C GLY A 21 -1.17 -8.11 -20.61
N THR A 22 -2.21 -8.66 -21.19
CA THR A 22 -2.20 -10.00 -21.83
C THR A 22 -1.23 -10.14 -23.00
N ASP A 23 -0.78 -9.02 -23.56
CA ASP A 23 0.22 -9.01 -24.65
C ASP A 23 1.65 -9.27 -24.13
N TYR A 24 1.87 -9.18 -22.81
CA TYR A 24 3.15 -9.39 -22.15
C TYR A 24 3.23 -10.77 -21.53
N ALA A 25 4.29 -11.51 -21.85
CA ALA A 25 4.58 -12.81 -21.27
C ALA A 25 5.76 -12.67 -20.31
N VAL A 26 5.49 -12.64 -18.99
CA VAL A 26 6.54 -12.58 -17.98
C VAL A 26 7.27 -13.92 -17.91
N SER A 27 8.53 -13.95 -18.35
CA SER A 27 9.37 -15.16 -18.40
C SER A 27 10.03 -15.46 -17.06
N CYS A 28 10.56 -14.44 -16.38
CA CYS A 28 11.22 -14.56 -15.09
C CYS A 28 11.31 -13.20 -14.39
N PHE A 29 11.65 -13.26 -13.10
CA PHE A 29 12.23 -12.14 -12.37
C PHE A 29 13.75 -12.18 -12.47
N ALA A 30 14.38 -11.01 -12.60
CA ALA A 30 15.78 -10.79 -12.30
C ALA A 30 15.91 -10.15 -10.92
N ASP A 31 16.91 -10.54 -10.11
CA ASP A 31 17.19 -9.89 -8.84
C ASP A 31 18.69 -9.90 -8.55
N ASN A 32 19.22 -8.82 -7.96
CA ASN A 32 20.63 -8.71 -7.60
C ASN A 32 20.99 -9.50 -6.33
N TYR A 33 19.99 -9.90 -5.55
CA TYR A 33 20.22 -10.65 -4.33
C TYR A 33 20.27 -12.16 -4.64
N GLU A 34 21.46 -12.75 -4.59
CA GLU A 34 21.70 -14.16 -4.87
C GLU A 34 20.82 -15.12 -4.07
N GLY A 35 20.50 -14.77 -2.83
CA GLY A 35 19.64 -15.59 -1.96
C GLY A 35 18.21 -15.81 -2.48
N LYS A 36 17.81 -15.11 -3.56
CA LYS A 36 16.53 -15.34 -4.23
C LYS A 36 16.64 -16.21 -5.48
N TRP A 37 17.84 -16.41 -6.02
CA TRP A 37 18.02 -17.15 -7.28
C TRP A 37 17.58 -18.61 -7.13
N GLY A 38 16.95 -19.15 -8.14
CA GLY A 38 16.37 -20.48 -8.13
C GLY A 38 15.04 -20.59 -7.35
N THR A 39 14.59 -19.53 -6.67
CA THR A 39 13.28 -19.50 -6.02
C THR A 39 12.17 -19.10 -7.01
N ARG A 40 10.93 -19.05 -6.52
CA ARG A 40 9.77 -18.53 -7.28
C ARG A 40 9.07 -17.44 -6.51
N LEU A 41 8.68 -16.36 -7.21
CA LEU A 41 7.82 -15.32 -6.71
C LEU A 41 6.53 -15.30 -7.55
N ALA A 42 5.38 -15.44 -6.92
CA ALA A 42 4.09 -15.55 -7.62
C ALA A 42 4.06 -16.65 -8.72
N GLY A 43 4.77 -17.76 -8.48
CA GLY A 43 4.89 -18.86 -9.45
C GLY A 43 5.92 -18.65 -10.58
N ILE A 44 6.49 -17.44 -10.70
CA ILE A 44 7.47 -17.06 -11.73
C ILE A 44 8.89 -17.27 -11.18
N PRO A 45 9.82 -17.87 -11.95
CA PRO A 45 11.20 -18.12 -11.48
C PRO A 45 11.97 -16.82 -11.26
N VAL A 46 12.88 -16.83 -10.26
CA VAL A 46 13.81 -15.74 -9.98
C VAL A 46 15.21 -16.17 -10.39
N LEU A 47 15.85 -15.40 -11.24
CA LEU A 47 17.16 -15.66 -11.83
C LEU A 47 18.15 -14.53 -11.52
N SER A 48 19.44 -14.76 -11.79
CA SER A 48 20.41 -13.67 -11.84
C SER A 48 20.11 -12.73 -13.02
N PRO A 49 20.57 -11.46 -12.98
CA PRO A 49 20.41 -10.56 -14.12
C PRO A 49 20.97 -11.11 -15.43
N GLU A 50 22.16 -11.76 -15.38
CA GLU A 50 22.81 -12.35 -16.52
C GLU A 50 22.00 -13.51 -17.11
N GLU A 51 21.49 -14.42 -16.26
CA GLU A 51 20.70 -15.57 -16.71
C GLU A 51 19.34 -15.15 -17.27
N SER A 52 18.74 -14.13 -16.70
CA SER A 52 17.44 -13.62 -17.14
C SER A 52 17.45 -13.03 -18.54
N LEU A 53 18.60 -12.52 -19.00
CA LEU A 53 18.77 -11.91 -20.33
C LEU A 53 19.22 -12.90 -21.42
N LYS A 54 19.69 -14.12 -21.05
CA LYS A 54 20.12 -15.13 -22.04
C LYS A 54 19.05 -15.50 -23.08
N PRO A 55 17.76 -15.61 -22.72
CA PRO A 55 16.71 -15.89 -23.70
C PRO A 55 16.40 -14.75 -24.65
N ALA A 56 17.12 -13.62 -24.60
CA ALA A 56 16.88 -12.41 -25.37
C ALA A 56 15.42 -11.91 -25.27
N PRO A 57 14.99 -11.44 -24.10
CA PRO A 57 13.62 -10.94 -23.93
C PRO A 57 13.34 -9.72 -24.80
N ASP A 58 12.08 -9.53 -25.20
CA ASP A 58 11.69 -8.37 -25.99
C ASP A 58 11.76 -7.08 -25.19
N CYS A 59 11.51 -7.12 -23.88
CA CYS A 59 11.65 -5.97 -23.00
C CYS A 59 12.01 -6.36 -21.56
N VAL A 60 12.51 -5.37 -20.80
CA VAL A 60 12.74 -5.46 -19.35
C VAL A 60 11.92 -4.41 -18.65
N CYS A 61 11.25 -4.78 -17.56
CA CYS A 61 10.50 -3.88 -16.71
C CYS A 61 11.22 -3.70 -15.36
N LEU A 62 11.55 -2.47 -15.00
CA LEU A 62 12.24 -2.15 -13.74
C LEU A 62 11.23 -2.08 -12.59
N CYS A 63 11.26 -3.07 -11.70
CA CYS A 63 10.31 -3.21 -10.61
C CYS A 63 10.82 -2.57 -9.31
N VAL A 64 11.03 -1.27 -9.34
CA VAL A 64 11.51 -0.47 -8.21
C VAL A 64 10.84 0.90 -8.20
N MET A 65 10.55 1.42 -7.00
CA MET A 65 9.89 2.71 -6.81
C MET A 65 10.88 3.89 -6.86
N ASP A 66 12.12 3.64 -6.45
CA ASP A 66 13.17 4.66 -6.35
C ASP A 66 13.82 4.91 -7.71
N GLU A 67 13.85 6.17 -8.14
CA GLU A 67 14.37 6.59 -9.46
C GLU A 67 15.88 6.42 -9.58
N GLU A 68 16.63 6.63 -8.49
CA GLU A 68 18.07 6.43 -8.51
C GLU A 68 18.42 4.97 -8.71
N ARG A 69 17.74 4.09 -7.97
CA ARG A 69 17.86 2.63 -8.15
C ARG A 69 17.42 2.18 -9.52
N ALA A 70 16.33 2.75 -10.05
CA ALA A 70 15.91 2.46 -11.43
C ALA A 70 16.99 2.82 -12.45
N GLY A 71 17.64 3.97 -12.30
CA GLY A 71 18.77 4.37 -13.11
C GLY A 71 19.97 3.42 -13.02
N GLN A 72 20.32 2.98 -11.80
CA GLN A 72 21.38 1.99 -11.57
C GLN A 72 21.06 0.64 -12.22
N MET A 73 19.83 0.17 -12.08
CA MET A 73 19.37 -1.09 -12.69
C MET A 73 19.35 -1.01 -14.21
N GLU A 74 18.92 0.10 -14.79
CA GLU A 74 18.99 0.32 -16.24
C GLU A 74 20.43 0.28 -16.75
N ALA A 75 21.33 1.01 -16.09
CA ALA A 75 22.75 1.02 -16.45
C ALA A 75 23.37 -0.40 -16.37
N GLN A 76 22.98 -1.20 -15.37
CA GLN A 76 23.40 -2.59 -15.22
C GLN A 76 22.92 -3.44 -16.41
N ILE A 77 21.64 -3.36 -16.79
CA ILE A 77 21.07 -4.11 -17.90
C ILE A 77 21.74 -3.74 -19.23
N ARG A 78 21.96 -2.45 -19.47
CA ARG A 78 22.67 -1.96 -20.65
C ARG A 78 24.11 -2.51 -20.70
N LYS A 79 24.82 -2.53 -19.57
CA LYS A 79 26.17 -3.10 -19.47
C LYS A 79 26.19 -4.60 -19.76
N LEU A 80 25.09 -5.33 -19.45
CA LEU A 80 24.93 -6.75 -19.78
C LEU A 80 24.55 -7.00 -21.25
N GLY A 81 24.48 -5.94 -22.07
CA GLY A 81 24.26 -6.01 -23.52
C GLY A 81 22.79 -6.00 -23.95
N PHE A 82 21.84 -5.72 -23.06
CA PHE A 82 20.46 -5.58 -23.47
C PHE A 82 20.20 -4.22 -24.10
N GLU A 83 19.75 -4.20 -25.35
CA GLU A 83 19.46 -2.98 -26.13
C GLU A 83 17.96 -2.74 -26.33
N GLY A 84 17.11 -3.69 -25.93
CA GLY A 84 15.67 -3.60 -26.09
C GLY A 84 15.00 -2.53 -25.21
N PRO A 85 13.68 -2.36 -25.33
CA PRO A 85 12.91 -1.43 -24.52
C PRO A 85 13.01 -1.72 -23.02
N ILE A 86 13.13 -0.65 -22.22
CA ILE A 86 13.06 -0.71 -20.77
C ILE A 86 11.82 0.05 -20.30
N LEU A 87 10.93 -0.70 -19.61
CA LEU A 87 9.72 -0.14 -19.02
C LEU A 87 10.04 0.34 -17.61
N ARG A 88 9.60 1.54 -17.26
CA ARG A 88 9.70 2.12 -15.91
C ARG A 88 8.30 2.43 -15.39
N PRO A 89 7.61 1.49 -14.72
CA PRO A 89 6.25 1.71 -14.22
C PRO A 89 6.16 2.93 -13.30
N ASN A 90 7.22 3.19 -12.53
CA ASN A 90 7.27 4.34 -11.63
C ASN A 90 7.44 5.69 -12.36
N ALA A 91 7.87 5.71 -13.61
CA ALA A 91 7.91 6.95 -14.40
C ALA A 91 6.49 7.48 -14.71
N LEU A 92 5.46 6.64 -14.55
CA LEU A 92 4.06 7.02 -14.71
C LEU A 92 3.46 7.55 -13.39
N LYS A 93 4.23 8.28 -12.58
CA LYS A 93 3.75 8.91 -11.33
C LYS A 93 2.55 9.86 -11.50
N THR A 94 2.26 10.27 -12.73
CA THR A 94 1.04 10.99 -13.08
C THR A 94 -0.24 10.18 -12.87
N PHE A 95 -0.14 8.86 -12.74
CA PHE A 95 -1.27 7.96 -12.55
C PHE A 95 -1.09 7.17 -11.24
N ASP A 96 -1.81 7.61 -10.22
CA ASP A 96 -1.89 6.93 -8.92
C ASP A 96 -3.25 6.25 -8.81
N ALA A 97 -3.26 4.92 -8.95
CA ALA A 97 -4.49 4.13 -8.93
C ALA A 97 -5.18 4.15 -7.56
N ARG A 98 -4.42 4.17 -6.45
CA ARG A 98 -4.97 4.26 -5.09
C ARG A 98 -5.67 5.60 -4.88
N ALA A 99 -4.99 6.70 -5.22
CA ALA A 99 -5.57 8.04 -5.12
C ALA A 99 -6.78 8.22 -6.07
N ALA A 100 -6.74 7.63 -7.27
CA ALA A 100 -7.85 7.67 -8.21
C ALA A 100 -9.08 6.93 -7.65
N VAL A 101 -8.91 5.73 -7.11
CA VAL A 101 -9.99 4.96 -6.47
C VAL A 101 -10.57 5.73 -5.28
N MET A 102 -9.72 6.31 -4.43
CA MET A 102 -10.17 7.11 -3.29
C MET A 102 -11.02 8.31 -3.74
N ARG A 103 -10.61 9.02 -4.80
CA ARG A 103 -11.41 10.14 -5.35
C ARG A 103 -12.77 9.69 -5.88
N LEU A 104 -12.80 8.56 -6.62
CA LEU A 104 -14.08 7.99 -7.12
C LEU A 104 -14.99 7.55 -5.97
N LEU A 105 -14.44 6.98 -4.90
CA LEU A 105 -15.19 6.65 -3.69
C LEU A 105 -15.73 7.92 -3.00
N ALA A 106 -14.93 8.99 -2.95
CA ALA A 106 -15.36 10.27 -2.39
C ALA A 106 -16.51 10.88 -3.20
N GLU A 107 -16.43 10.84 -4.55
CA GLU A 107 -17.51 11.27 -5.44
C GLU A 107 -18.80 10.52 -5.13
N GLN A 108 -18.76 9.18 -5.05
CA GLN A 108 -19.93 8.36 -4.70
C GLN A 108 -20.49 8.70 -3.31
N ILE A 109 -19.61 8.90 -2.31
CA ILE A 109 -20.01 9.27 -0.95
C ILE A 109 -20.75 10.62 -0.93
N HIS A 110 -20.30 11.58 -1.74
CA HIS A 110 -20.98 12.87 -1.88
C HIS A 110 -22.31 12.74 -2.63
N GLU A 111 -22.34 12.01 -3.75
CA GLU A 111 -23.56 11.81 -4.56
C GLU A 111 -24.66 11.10 -3.75
N GLU A 112 -24.28 10.07 -2.98
CA GLU A 112 -25.20 9.30 -2.15
C GLU A 112 -25.50 9.99 -0.80
N ASN A 113 -24.87 11.13 -0.51
CA ASN A 113 -25.00 11.88 0.76
C ASN A 113 -24.69 11.01 1.99
N ILE A 114 -23.69 10.12 1.91
CA ILE A 114 -23.30 9.28 3.03
C ILE A 114 -22.71 10.16 4.13
N PRO A 115 -23.28 10.17 5.34
CA PRO A 115 -22.80 11.03 6.42
C PRO A 115 -21.53 10.50 7.06
N GLY A 116 -20.82 11.35 7.81
CA GLY A 116 -19.67 10.98 8.62
C GLY A 116 -18.40 11.70 8.20
N ALA A 117 -17.40 11.62 9.06
CA ALA A 117 -16.06 12.14 8.87
C ALA A 117 -15.24 11.25 7.92
N ALA A 118 -14.07 11.73 7.51
CA ALA A 118 -13.04 10.91 6.91
C ALA A 118 -11.98 10.57 7.96
N ALA A 119 -11.23 9.48 7.75
CA ALA A 119 -10.08 9.16 8.59
C ALA A 119 -8.95 8.49 7.81
N GLU A 120 -7.73 8.64 8.31
CA GLU A 120 -6.58 7.83 7.92
C GLU A 120 -5.87 7.32 9.18
N PHE A 121 -5.57 6.03 9.21
CA PHE A 121 -4.74 5.38 10.20
C PHE A 121 -3.46 4.86 9.55
N GLY A 122 -2.31 5.37 10.01
CA GLY A 122 -1.01 5.24 9.37
C GLY A 122 -0.81 6.37 8.36
N VAL A 123 -0.55 7.57 8.88
CA VAL A 123 -0.50 8.81 8.08
C VAL A 123 0.88 9.07 7.49
N PHE A 124 1.93 8.62 8.18
CA PHE A 124 3.32 8.85 7.82
C PHE A 124 3.60 10.33 7.51
N ARG A 125 3.93 10.68 6.27
CA ARG A 125 4.21 12.06 5.84
C ARG A 125 3.01 12.81 5.28
N GLY A 126 1.82 12.19 5.28
CA GLY A 126 0.55 12.82 4.93
C GLY A 126 0.25 12.93 3.44
N ASP A 127 0.95 12.19 2.58
CA ASP A 127 0.70 12.26 1.13
C ASP A 127 -0.71 11.77 0.78
N PHE A 128 -1.17 10.67 1.38
CA PHE A 128 -2.51 10.16 1.14
C PHE A 128 -3.57 10.89 1.98
N ALA A 129 -3.23 11.32 3.21
CA ALA A 129 -4.06 12.23 4.00
C ALA A 129 -4.42 13.49 3.23
N ALA A 130 -3.46 14.09 2.50
CA ALA A 130 -3.70 15.26 1.67
C ALA A 130 -4.69 14.97 0.52
N CYS A 131 -4.61 13.77 -0.08
CA CYS A 131 -5.58 13.35 -1.10
C CYS A 131 -6.99 13.21 -0.52
N ILE A 132 -7.14 12.61 0.67
CA ILE A 132 -8.43 12.46 1.35
C ILE A 132 -8.96 13.85 1.76
N ASN A 133 -8.13 14.69 2.37
CA ASN A 133 -8.51 16.03 2.81
C ASN A 133 -8.96 16.92 1.65
N ALA A 134 -8.30 16.82 0.48
CA ALA A 134 -8.72 17.52 -0.73
C ALA A 134 -10.07 17.03 -1.27
N ALA A 135 -10.37 15.74 -1.13
CA ALA A 135 -11.60 15.14 -1.63
C ALA A 135 -12.81 15.40 -0.70
N PHE A 136 -12.56 15.73 0.58
CA PHE A 136 -13.57 16.00 1.60
C PHE A 136 -13.36 17.38 2.26
N PRO A 137 -13.45 18.50 1.51
CA PRO A 137 -13.17 19.84 2.03
C PRO A 137 -14.20 20.32 3.07
N ASP A 138 -15.36 19.71 3.08
CA ASP A 138 -16.50 20.03 3.95
C ASP A 138 -16.51 19.19 5.25
N ARG A 139 -15.66 18.15 5.38
CA ARG A 139 -15.69 17.19 6.49
C ARG A 139 -14.44 17.26 7.35
N THR A 140 -14.59 16.84 8.60
CA THR A 140 -13.43 16.56 9.46
C THR A 140 -12.67 15.36 8.93
N ILE A 141 -11.33 15.43 8.97
CA ILE A 141 -10.45 14.28 8.76
C ILE A 141 -9.72 13.95 10.07
N HIS A 142 -9.86 12.72 10.55
CA HIS A 142 -9.17 12.20 11.71
C HIS A 142 -7.91 11.46 11.29
N LEU A 143 -6.76 11.88 11.81
CA LEU A 143 -5.43 11.40 11.42
C LEU A 143 -4.76 10.69 12.60
N PHE A 144 -4.64 9.36 12.50
CA PHE A 144 -4.07 8.51 13.54
C PHE A 144 -2.68 8.03 13.12
N ASP A 145 -1.67 8.36 13.93
CA ASP A 145 -0.31 7.89 13.73
C ASP A 145 0.46 7.99 15.06
N THR A 146 1.49 7.18 15.24
CA THR A 146 2.40 7.34 16.38
C THR A 146 3.27 8.58 16.24
N PHE A 147 3.54 9.01 14.99
CA PHE A 147 4.56 10.01 14.62
C PHE A 147 5.95 9.70 15.18
N ALA A 148 6.18 8.43 15.49
CA ALA A 148 7.42 7.89 16.04
C ALA A 148 7.85 6.56 15.40
N GLY A 149 7.09 6.11 14.37
CA GLY A 149 7.28 4.82 13.70
C GLY A 149 6.67 3.65 14.47
N PHE A 150 7.03 2.42 14.08
CA PHE A 150 6.44 1.22 14.64
C PHE A 150 6.78 1.04 16.13
N PRO A 151 5.78 0.80 17.00
CA PRO A 151 5.97 0.49 18.41
C PRO A 151 6.64 -0.87 18.62
N GLU A 152 7.38 -1.01 19.73
CA GLU A 152 8.08 -2.26 20.06
C GLU A 152 7.14 -3.46 20.20
N GLU A 153 5.97 -3.27 20.82
CA GLU A 153 4.99 -4.34 21.04
C GLU A 153 4.46 -4.89 19.72
N ASP A 154 4.13 -4.03 18.76
CA ASP A 154 3.62 -4.42 17.44
C ASP A 154 4.70 -5.14 16.63
N VAL A 155 5.93 -4.63 16.62
CA VAL A 155 7.08 -5.26 15.97
C VAL A 155 7.41 -6.62 16.56
N LYS A 156 7.26 -6.78 17.88
CA LYS A 156 7.45 -8.07 18.55
C LYS A 156 6.47 -9.12 18.03
N ILE A 157 5.18 -8.79 17.98
CA ILE A 157 4.13 -9.68 17.46
C ILE A 157 4.44 -10.05 16.00
N GLU A 158 4.76 -9.05 15.18
CA GLU A 158 5.05 -9.22 13.76
C GLU A 158 6.20 -10.19 13.50
N ARG A 159 7.26 -10.11 14.30
CA ARG A 159 8.44 -10.98 14.21
C ARG A 159 8.19 -12.38 14.76
N GLU A 160 7.52 -12.51 15.90
CA GLU A 160 7.20 -13.80 16.51
C GLU A 160 6.30 -14.65 15.60
N GLN A 161 5.41 -14.01 14.85
CA GLN A 161 4.53 -14.67 13.88
C GLN A 161 5.18 -14.84 12.50
N GLY A 162 6.37 -14.28 12.27
CA GLY A 162 7.06 -14.35 11.00
C GLY A 162 6.37 -13.58 9.86
N PHE A 163 5.59 -12.55 10.18
CA PHE A 163 4.81 -11.79 9.19
C PHE A 163 5.67 -10.81 8.38
N SER A 164 6.68 -10.22 9.01
CA SER A 164 7.62 -9.32 8.31
C SER A 164 8.97 -9.21 9.04
N ARG A 165 9.85 -8.36 8.48
CA ARG A 165 11.14 -7.97 9.09
C ARG A 165 11.10 -6.55 9.66
N ALA A 166 9.93 -6.06 10.05
CA ALA A 166 9.75 -4.75 10.65
C ALA A 166 10.70 -4.50 11.82
N ARG A 167 11.07 -3.25 12.01
CA ARG A 167 11.93 -2.79 13.11
C ARG A 167 11.23 -1.71 13.89
N VAL A 168 11.53 -1.62 15.17
CA VAL A 168 11.07 -0.51 16.02
C VAL A 168 11.54 0.80 15.41
N GLY A 169 10.63 1.76 15.27
CA GLY A 169 10.91 3.06 14.71
C GLY A 169 10.95 3.13 13.17
N ASP A 170 10.74 2.03 12.43
CA ASP A 170 10.54 2.11 10.99
C ASP A 170 9.37 3.06 10.70
N PHE A 171 9.49 3.90 9.63
CA PHE A 171 8.56 5.00 9.30
C PHE A 171 8.49 6.14 10.35
N GLY A 172 9.46 6.24 11.26
CA GLY A 172 9.53 7.31 12.26
C GLY A 172 10.00 8.67 11.72
N GLU A 173 10.38 8.77 10.45
CA GLU A 173 10.77 10.04 9.80
C GLU A 173 9.55 10.88 9.41
N THR A 174 8.72 11.22 10.39
CA THR A 174 7.47 11.95 10.24
C THR A 174 7.22 12.86 11.44
N ALA A 175 6.29 13.82 11.32
CA ALA A 175 5.81 14.69 12.38
C ALA A 175 4.46 15.32 12.00
N GLN A 176 3.65 15.70 12.98
CA GLN A 176 2.36 16.35 12.72
C GLN A 176 2.50 17.60 11.86
N GLU A 177 3.53 18.43 12.13
CA GLU A 177 3.79 19.67 11.39
C GLU A 177 4.16 19.42 9.91
N ILE A 178 4.75 18.26 9.60
CA ILE A 178 5.03 17.85 8.21
C ILE A 178 3.72 17.54 7.50
N VAL A 179 2.83 16.80 8.16
CA VAL A 179 1.53 16.43 7.62
C VAL A 179 0.65 17.68 7.46
N GLU A 180 0.51 18.51 8.50
CA GLU A 180 -0.32 19.71 8.49
C GLU A 180 0.01 20.65 7.33
N LYS A 181 1.30 20.84 7.04
CA LYS A 181 1.76 21.67 5.90
C LYS A 181 1.38 21.12 4.52
N ARG A 182 1.05 19.85 4.42
CA ARG A 182 0.66 19.20 3.16
C ARG A 182 -0.85 19.21 2.92
N LEU A 183 -1.63 19.36 3.98
CA LEU A 183 -3.08 19.32 3.88
C LEU A 183 -3.62 20.56 3.16
N PRO A 184 -4.49 20.40 2.14
CA PRO A 184 -5.19 21.51 1.51
C PRO A 184 -6.12 22.27 2.47
N HIS A 185 -6.70 21.55 3.45
CA HIS A 185 -7.64 22.08 4.45
C HIS A 185 -7.21 21.69 5.86
N PRO A 186 -6.07 22.22 6.37
CA PRO A 186 -5.54 21.83 7.67
C PRO A 186 -6.49 22.12 8.84
N GLU A 187 -7.36 23.14 8.71
CA GLU A 187 -8.36 23.47 9.70
C GLU A 187 -9.45 22.40 9.90
N LYS A 188 -9.52 21.43 9.00
CA LYS A 188 -10.41 20.25 9.08
C LYS A 188 -9.74 19.04 9.70
N ALA A 189 -8.45 19.08 9.97
CA ALA A 189 -7.70 17.94 10.49
C ALA A 189 -7.73 17.88 12.02
N VAL A 190 -7.95 16.68 12.54
CA VAL A 190 -7.82 16.34 13.96
C VAL A 190 -6.76 15.23 14.07
N PHE A 191 -5.67 15.57 14.75
CA PHE A 191 -4.54 14.63 14.95
C PHE A 191 -4.71 13.81 16.22
N HIS A 192 -4.54 12.51 16.10
CA HIS A 192 -4.56 11.53 17.19
C HIS A 192 -3.18 10.87 17.29
N ALA A 193 -2.23 11.59 17.90
CA ALA A 193 -0.86 11.13 18.04
C ALA A 193 -0.71 10.10 19.16
N GLY A 194 -0.17 8.94 18.84
CA GLY A 194 0.11 7.87 19.79
C GLY A 194 -0.24 6.48 19.28
N VAL A 195 -0.11 5.51 20.17
CA VAL A 195 -0.35 4.10 19.83
C VAL A 195 -1.84 3.79 19.79
N PHE A 196 -2.30 3.28 18.64
CA PHE A 196 -3.65 2.79 18.47
C PHE A 196 -3.80 1.41 19.20
N PRO A 197 -4.95 1.09 19.84
CA PRO A 197 -6.24 1.80 19.80
C PRO A 197 -6.44 2.84 20.92
N GLY A 198 -5.44 3.15 21.72
CA GLY A 198 -5.56 4.13 22.80
C GLY A 198 -6.05 5.49 22.32
N THR A 199 -5.59 5.95 21.17
CA THR A 199 -5.94 7.22 20.54
C THR A 199 -7.35 7.26 19.95
N PHE A 200 -8.02 6.13 19.80
CA PHE A 200 -9.41 6.07 19.29
C PHE A 200 -10.45 6.56 20.30
N SER A 201 -10.08 6.68 21.58
CA SER A 201 -11.02 7.09 22.65
C SER A 201 -11.68 8.44 22.38
N ASP A 202 -10.99 9.37 21.74
CA ASP A 202 -11.43 10.75 21.53
C ASP A 202 -12.51 10.89 20.44
N CYS A 203 -12.66 9.89 19.59
CA CYS A 203 -13.64 9.86 18.51
C CYS A 203 -14.61 8.66 18.56
N ARG A 204 -14.83 8.09 19.75
CA ARG A 204 -15.73 6.91 19.92
C ARG A 204 -17.15 7.13 19.45
N GLU A 205 -17.65 8.35 19.51
CA GLU A 205 -19.02 8.70 19.08
C GLU A 205 -19.06 9.19 17.63
N GLU A 206 -17.91 9.32 16.97
CA GLU A 206 -17.81 9.76 15.58
C GLU A 206 -18.30 8.65 14.65
N THR A 207 -18.89 9.03 13.52
CA THR A 207 -19.18 8.15 12.41
C THR A 207 -18.33 8.51 11.20
N PHE A 208 -17.99 7.51 10.39
CA PHE A 208 -17.10 7.70 9.25
C PHE A 208 -17.77 7.32 7.95
N ALA A 209 -17.56 8.13 6.92
CA ALA A 209 -17.94 7.83 5.55
C ALA A 209 -16.81 7.13 4.78
N LEU A 210 -15.56 7.53 5.05
CA LEU A 210 -14.37 6.91 4.46
C LEU A 210 -13.26 6.79 5.50
N VAL A 211 -12.68 5.60 5.59
CA VAL A 211 -11.48 5.35 6.41
C VAL A 211 -10.41 4.66 5.57
N SER A 212 -9.21 5.22 5.53
CA SER A 212 -8.00 4.55 5.04
C SER A 212 -7.28 3.90 6.21
N VAL A 213 -6.93 2.63 6.08
CA VAL A 213 -6.12 1.87 7.06
C VAL A 213 -4.82 1.45 6.38
N ASP A 214 -3.72 2.00 6.82
CA ASP A 214 -2.37 1.82 6.26
C ASP A 214 -1.35 1.65 7.40
N ALA A 215 -1.59 0.66 8.25
CA ALA A 215 -0.82 0.44 9.48
C ALA A 215 0.27 -0.62 9.32
N ASP A 216 0.47 -1.17 8.11
CA ASP A 216 1.47 -2.17 7.73
C ASP A 216 1.40 -3.48 8.54
N LEU A 217 1.36 -3.41 9.88
CA LEU A 217 1.53 -4.52 10.79
C LEU A 217 0.20 -5.20 11.16
N TYR A 218 0.29 -6.45 11.60
CA TYR A 218 -0.87 -7.26 12.00
C TYR A 218 -1.66 -6.64 13.16
N ALA A 219 -0.98 -6.35 14.27
CA ALA A 219 -1.65 -5.98 15.51
C ALA A 219 -2.45 -4.67 15.40
N PRO A 220 -1.88 -3.55 14.90
CA PRO A 220 -2.62 -2.31 14.72
C PRO A 220 -3.75 -2.45 13.69
N THR A 221 -3.54 -3.18 12.59
CA THR A 221 -4.59 -3.44 11.60
C THR A 221 -5.74 -4.25 12.20
N ALA A 222 -5.45 -5.33 12.94
CA ALA A 222 -6.46 -6.15 13.60
C ALA A 222 -7.27 -5.38 14.65
N ALA A 223 -6.65 -4.43 15.35
CA ALA A 223 -7.32 -3.55 16.30
C ALA A 223 -8.21 -2.51 15.60
N ALA A 224 -7.75 -1.94 14.48
CA ALA A 224 -8.44 -0.87 13.77
C ALA A 224 -9.71 -1.34 13.06
N LEU A 225 -9.65 -2.49 12.38
CA LEU A 225 -10.75 -2.97 11.55
C LEU A 225 -12.12 -3.02 12.27
N PRO A 226 -12.27 -3.67 13.43
CA PRO A 226 -13.57 -3.72 14.11
C PRO A 226 -14.01 -2.33 14.61
N LEU A 227 -13.10 -1.52 15.13
CA LEU A 227 -13.43 -0.20 15.68
C LEU A 227 -13.95 0.76 14.61
N PHE A 228 -13.26 0.85 13.46
CA PHE A 228 -13.73 1.67 12.36
C PHE A 228 -14.95 1.08 11.67
N TRP A 229 -15.00 -0.25 11.47
CA TRP A 229 -16.15 -0.90 10.85
C TRP A 229 -17.47 -0.63 11.60
N ASP A 230 -17.46 -0.74 12.92
CA ASP A 230 -18.64 -0.50 13.73
C ASP A 230 -19.09 0.97 13.71
N ARG A 231 -18.21 1.88 13.30
CA ARG A 231 -18.45 3.33 13.18
C ARG A 231 -18.63 3.82 11.74
N LEU A 232 -18.49 2.96 10.74
CA LEU A 232 -18.85 3.35 9.39
C LEU A 232 -20.34 3.62 9.28
N SER A 233 -20.71 4.69 8.59
CA SER A 233 -22.07 4.92 8.13
C SER A 233 -22.49 3.83 7.13
N PRO A 234 -23.79 3.50 7.02
CA PRO A 234 -24.28 2.67 5.91
C PRO A 234 -23.82 3.26 4.56
N GLY A 235 -23.25 2.43 3.68
CA GLY A 235 -22.60 2.86 2.45
C GLY A 235 -21.15 3.34 2.60
N GLY A 236 -20.68 3.57 3.84
CA GLY A 236 -19.30 3.98 4.13
C GLY A 236 -18.27 2.92 3.79
N VAL A 237 -17.01 3.30 3.68
CA VAL A 237 -15.93 2.50 3.09
C VAL A 237 -14.70 2.46 3.97
N LEU A 238 -14.13 1.24 4.17
CA LEU A 238 -12.73 1.05 4.56
C LEU A 238 -11.89 0.77 3.31
N LEU A 239 -10.85 1.54 3.09
CA LEU A 239 -9.79 1.29 2.12
C LEU A 239 -8.57 0.80 2.89
N VAL A 240 -8.23 -0.48 2.78
CA VAL A 240 -7.14 -1.10 3.56
C VAL A 240 -5.96 -1.40 2.66
N HIS A 241 -4.79 -0.89 3.04
CA HIS A 241 -3.53 -1.02 2.32
C HIS A 241 -2.80 -2.35 2.62
N ASP A 242 -1.83 -2.74 1.81
CA ASP A 242 -0.91 -3.89 1.96
C ASP A 242 -1.55 -5.29 2.10
N VAL A 243 -2.84 -5.43 1.91
CA VAL A 243 -3.58 -6.70 2.11
C VAL A 243 -3.06 -7.82 1.22
N ASN A 244 -2.71 -7.51 -0.02
CA ASN A 244 -2.18 -8.44 -1.01
C ASN A 244 -0.66 -8.27 -1.21
N GLY A 245 -0.01 -7.51 -0.33
CA GLY A 245 1.42 -7.31 -0.30
C GLY A 245 2.21 -8.55 0.15
N THR A 246 3.53 -8.52 -0.05
CA THR A 246 4.44 -9.60 0.37
C THR A 246 5.45 -9.12 1.41
N GLN A 247 5.50 -7.83 1.69
CA GLN A 247 6.43 -7.23 2.65
C GLN A 247 5.89 -7.30 4.08
N PHE A 248 4.63 -6.88 4.27
CA PHE A 248 3.91 -6.87 5.54
C PHE A 248 2.69 -7.79 5.43
N VAL A 249 2.93 -9.11 5.47
CA VAL A 249 1.83 -10.09 5.29
C VAL A 249 0.85 -10.11 6.47
N GLY A 250 1.23 -9.46 7.59
CA GLY A 250 0.42 -9.32 8.79
C GLY A 250 -0.87 -8.54 8.55
N ALA A 251 -0.81 -7.39 7.85
CA ALA A 251 -2.00 -6.62 7.49
C ALA A 251 -3.02 -7.46 6.70
N GLY A 252 -2.56 -8.18 5.67
CA GLY A 252 -3.40 -9.09 4.90
C GLY A 252 -3.98 -10.24 5.72
N ARG A 253 -3.25 -10.72 6.74
CA ARG A 253 -3.75 -11.73 7.67
C ARG A 253 -4.89 -11.19 8.52
N ALA A 254 -4.73 -10.02 9.11
CA ALA A 254 -5.75 -9.34 9.92
C ALA A 254 -7.05 -9.11 9.12
N VAL A 255 -6.95 -8.61 7.89
CA VAL A 255 -8.11 -8.41 7.02
C VAL A 255 -8.84 -9.71 6.72
N ARG A 256 -8.11 -10.78 6.38
CA ARG A 256 -8.75 -12.08 6.09
C ARG A 256 -9.47 -12.68 7.30
N GLU A 257 -8.93 -12.51 8.50
CA GLU A 257 -9.55 -12.96 9.75
C GLU A 257 -10.82 -12.16 10.05
N PHE A 258 -10.73 -10.83 9.99
CA PHE A 258 -11.86 -9.93 10.17
C PHE A 258 -12.98 -10.21 9.16
N CYS A 259 -12.65 -10.32 7.88
CA CYS A 259 -13.65 -10.62 6.85
C CYS A 259 -14.34 -11.96 7.04
N ARG A 260 -13.59 -12.98 7.49
CA ARG A 260 -14.19 -14.30 7.81
C ARG A 260 -15.16 -14.21 8.98
N GLU A 261 -14.80 -13.49 10.04
CA GLU A 261 -15.65 -13.27 11.20
C GLU A 261 -16.96 -12.54 10.85
N LYS A 262 -16.86 -11.49 10.04
CA LYS A 262 -18.01 -10.65 9.64
C LYS A 262 -18.76 -11.18 8.42
N GLY A 263 -18.32 -12.25 7.79
CA GLY A 263 -18.92 -12.77 6.55
C GLY A 263 -18.76 -11.84 5.34
N LEU A 264 -17.66 -11.08 5.30
CA LEU A 264 -17.38 -10.09 4.25
C LEU A 264 -16.46 -10.66 3.18
N LEU A 265 -16.58 -10.12 1.96
CA LEU A 265 -15.65 -10.36 0.86
C LEU A 265 -14.94 -9.05 0.49
N PRO A 266 -13.62 -8.97 0.71
CA PRO A 266 -12.87 -7.78 0.33
C PRO A 266 -12.75 -7.66 -1.19
N MET A 267 -12.99 -6.45 -1.72
CA MET A 267 -12.81 -6.15 -3.14
C MET A 267 -11.38 -5.69 -3.38
N PRO A 268 -10.57 -6.42 -4.17
CA PRO A 268 -9.19 -6.02 -4.43
C PRO A 268 -9.15 -4.78 -5.33
N VAL A 269 -8.23 -3.87 -5.01
CA VAL A 269 -7.91 -2.70 -5.82
C VAL A 269 -6.75 -3.03 -6.73
N CYS A 270 -6.85 -2.64 -7.99
CA CYS A 270 -5.77 -2.77 -8.98
C CYS A 270 -4.78 -1.61 -8.82
N ASP A 271 -4.08 -1.59 -7.71
CA ASP A 271 -2.98 -0.67 -7.44
C ASP A 271 -1.66 -1.42 -7.23
N LEU A 272 -0.56 -0.70 -7.15
CA LEU A 272 0.77 -1.29 -6.91
C LEU A 272 1.01 -1.65 -5.44
N HIS A 273 0.05 -1.37 -4.57
CA HIS A 273 0.14 -1.50 -3.13
C HIS A 273 -0.64 -2.69 -2.57
N GLY A 274 -1.53 -3.29 -3.38
CA GLY A 274 -2.31 -4.47 -2.98
C GLY A 274 -3.46 -4.16 -2.03
N SER A 275 -4.06 -2.99 -2.15
CA SER A 275 -5.19 -2.55 -1.33
C SER A 275 -6.46 -3.35 -1.57
N VAL A 276 -7.39 -3.26 -0.62
CA VAL A 276 -8.75 -3.77 -0.75
C VAL A 276 -9.77 -2.76 -0.22
N ILE A 277 -11.00 -2.89 -0.70
CA ILE A 277 -12.14 -2.11 -0.25
C ILE A 277 -13.11 -3.02 0.51
N LEU A 278 -13.58 -2.54 1.65
CA LEU A 278 -14.71 -3.09 2.39
C LEU A 278 -15.79 -2.00 2.48
N ARG A 279 -16.98 -2.27 1.97
CA ARG A 279 -18.12 -1.34 2.02
C ARG A 279 -19.16 -1.85 3.02
N ARG A 280 -19.61 -0.96 3.91
CA ARG A 280 -20.68 -1.27 4.85
C ARG A 280 -22.03 -1.27 4.11
N PRO A 281 -22.83 -2.34 4.26
CA PRO A 281 -24.18 -2.40 3.69
C PRO A 281 -25.10 -1.29 4.18
#